data_4a9463655f2e18f9c4f4aa73cfa112ae
#
_entry.id   4a9463655f2e18f9c4f4aa73cfa112ae
#
_cell.length_a   1.000
_cell.length_b   1.000
_cell.length_c   1.000
_cell.angle_alpha   90.00
_cell.angle_beta   90.00
_cell.angle_gamma   90.00
#
_symmetry.space_group_name_H-M   'P 1'
#
loop_
_entity.id
_entity.type
_entity.pdbx_description
1 polymer ?
#
loop_
_entity_poly.entity_id
_entity_poly.type
_entity_poly.pdbx_seq_one_letter_code
_entity_poly.pdbx_strand_id
1 'polypeptide(L)'
;MARRFVPEAGDIVWLEFSPQAGHEQAGHRPALVLSPAAYNSKTGTMVCCPMTTQIKGYPFEVVIHTQGGNSAVLSDQVKNLDWKARKATPKGKISIDELDEVRAKIAALLGIAKTYP
;
A
#
# COMPACT_ATOMS: atom_id res chain seq x y z
N MET A 1 -25.41 11.25 -8.80
CA MET A 1 -24.96 9.86 -8.83
C MET A 1 -23.57 9.75 -8.23
N ALA A 2 -23.39 8.87 -7.28
CA ALA A 2 -22.10 8.70 -6.64
C ALA A 2 -21.10 8.08 -7.59
N ARG A 3 -19.90 8.63 -7.60
CA ARG A 3 -18.83 8.09 -8.41
C ARG A 3 -18.20 6.91 -7.67
N ARG A 4 -18.00 5.84 -8.39
CA ARG A 4 -17.29 4.71 -7.80
C ARG A 4 -15.85 5.05 -7.54
N PHE A 5 -15.39 4.70 -6.35
CA PHE A 5 -13.98 4.83 -6.04
C PHE A 5 -13.23 3.64 -6.62
N VAL A 6 -12.15 3.91 -7.35
CA VAL A 6 -11.20 2.90 -7.82
C VAL A 6 -9.83 3.32 -7.30
N PRO A 7 -9.14 2.46 -6.56
CA PRO A 7 -7.80 2.82 -6.09
C PRO A 7 -6.83 3.07 -7.25
N GLU A 8 -5.97 4.05 -7.07
CA GLU A 8 -4.95 4.42 -8.04
C GLU A 8 -3.58 4.33 -7.37
N ALA A 9 -2.54 4.07 -8.16
CA ALA A 9 -1.17 4.03 -7.62
C ALA A 9 -0.85 5.32 -6.87
N GLY A 10 -0.30 5.20 -5.69
CA GLY A 10 0.00 6.32 -4.82
C GLY A 10 -1.09 6.65 -3.82
N ASP A 11 -2.27 6.08 -3.98
CA ASP A 11 -3.33 6.25 -2.99
C ASP A 11 -3.01 5.48 -1.72
N ILE A 12 -3.37 6.06 -0.59
CA ILE A 12 -3.45 5.32 0.67
C ILE A 12 -4.91 5.01 0.89
N VAL A 13 -5.21 3.74 1.12
CA VAL A 13 -6.59 3.32 1.33
C VAL A 13 -6.71 2.59 2.64
N TRP A 14 -7.91 2.66 3.23
CA TRP A 14 -8.29 1.77 4.32
C TRP A 14 -8.78 0.47 3.72
N LEU A 15 -8.33 -0.64 4.28
CA LEU A 15 -8.81 -1.96 3.88
C LEU A 15 -9.36 -2.67 5.09
N GLU A 16 -10.41 -3.44 4.86
CA GLU A 16 -10.97 -4.29 5.88
C GLU A 16 -10.28 -5.65 5.80
N PHE A 17 -9.63 -6.03 6.87
CA PHE A 17 -8.97 -7.31 6.94
C PHE A 17 -9.83 -8.27 7.75
N SER A 18 -10.14 -9.41 7.15
CA SER A 18 -10.85 -10.45 7.87
C SER A 18 -9.94 -11.05 8.92
N PRO A 19 -10.50 -11.47 10.06
CA PRO A 19 -9.68 -12.17 11.04
C PRO A 19 -9.06 -13.41 10.43
N GLN A 20 -7.79 -13.60 10.70
CA GLN A 20 -7.08 -14.79 10.27
C GLN A 20 -6.86 -15.67 11.49
N ALA A 21 -6.48 -16.90 11.25
CA ALA A 21 -6.11 -17.78 12.35
C ALA A 21 -4.92 -17.18 13.09
N GLY A 22 -4.91 -17.33 14.39
CA GLY A 22 -3.82 -16.86 15.21
C GLY A 22 -3.94 -15.39 15.54
N HIS A 23 -2.87 -14.65 15.32
CA HIS A 23 -2.73 -13.29 15.85
C HIS A 23 -2.93 -12.21 14.80
N GLU A 24 -3.48 -12.55 13.65
CA GLU A 24 -3.73 -11.58 12.61
C GLU A 24 -4.69 -10.53 13.12
N GLN A 25 -4.40 -9.29 12.83
CA GLN A 25 -5.25 -8.20 13.25
C GLN A 25 -6.43 -8.09 12.31
N ALA A 26 -7.60 -7.91 12.91
CA ALA A 26 -8.81 -7.64 12.17
C ALA A 26 -9.05 -6.14 12.12
N GLY A 27 -9.98 -5.73 11.27
CA GLY A 27 -10.42 -4.34 11.19
C GLY A 27 -9.73 -3.57 10.09
N HIS A 28 -9.91 -2.27 10.13
CA HIS A 28 -9.38 -1.39 9.10
C HIS A 28 -7.89 -1.17 9.26
N ARG A 29 -7.17 -1.33 8.18
CA ARG A 29 -5.74 -1.07 8.16
C ARG A 29 -5.38 -0.30 6.90
N PRO A 30 -4.41 0.61 6.98
CA PRO A 30 -4.01 1.36 5.79
C PRO A 30 -3.07 0.55 4.91
N ALA A 31 -3.16 0.81 3.62
CA ALA A 31 -2.28 0.21 2.62
C ALA A 31 -1.97 1.21 1.53
N LEU A 32 -0.77 1.12 0.99
CA LEU A 32 -0.37 1.92 -0.16
C LEU A 32 -0.65 1.15 -1.44
N VAL A 33 -1.35 1.78 -2.36
CA VAL A 33 -1.69 1.19 -3.66
C VAL A 33 -0.52 1.40 -4.61
N LEU A 34 -0.10 0.33 -5.28
CA LEU A 34 1.02 0.37 -6.21
C LEU A 34 0.61 0.21 -7.66
N SER A 35 -0.51 -0.45 -7.91
CA SER A 35 -0.96 -0.72 -9.27
C SER A 35 -1.94 0.35 -9.75
N PRO A 36 -1.99 0.60 -11.05
CA PRO A 36 -2.82 1.69 -11.59
C PRO A 36 -4.30 1.35 -11.58
N ALA A 37 -5.11 2.40 -11.59
CA ALA A 37 -6.57 2.25 -11.56
C ALA A 37 -7.08 1.42 -12.73
N ALA A 38 -6.44 1.51 -13.90
CA ALA A 38 -6.85 0.70 -15.05
C ALA A 38 -6.78 -0.79 -14.76
N TYR A 39 -5.71 -1.23 -14.11
CA TYR A 39 -5.57 -2.62 -13.69
C TYR A 39 -6.58 -2.94 -12.59
N ASN A 40 -6.67 -2.07 -11.60
CA ASN A 40 -7.47 -2.31 -10.41
C ASN A 40 -8.96 -2.41 -10.75
N SER A 41 -9.45 -1.57 -11.66
CA SER A 41 -10.86 -1.64 -12.05
C SER A 41 -11.17 -2.86 -12.88
N LYS A 42 -10.24 -3.28 -13.71
CA LYS A 42 -10.43 -4.43 -14.60
C LYS A 42 -10.44 -5.75 -13.85
N THR A 43 -9.53 -5.89 -12.91
CA THR A 43 -9.33 -7.16 -12.22
C THR A 43 -10.12 -7.26 -10.91
N GLY A 44 -10.48 -6.13 -10.31
CA GLY A 44 -11.05 -6.13 -8.98
C GLY A 44 -10.02 -6.36 -7.88
N THR A 45 -8.75 -6.42 -8.24
CA THR A 45 -7.67 -6.56 -7.28
C THR A 45 -6.69 -5.41 -7.43
N MET A 46 -5.80 -5.26 -6.47
CA MET A 46 -4.75 -4.24 -6.55
C MET A 46 -3.49 -4.77 -5.89
N VAL A 47 -2.36 -4.36 -6.44
CA VAL A 47 -1.07 -4.62 -5.80
C VAL A 47 -0.81 -3.51 -4.81
N CYS A 48 -0.50 -3.88 -3.59
CA CYS A 48 -0.35 -2.91 -2.50
C CYS A 48 0.64 -3.40 -1.45
N CYS A 49 1.02 -2.49 -0.57
CA CYS A 49 1.84 -2.80 0.60
C CYS A 49 1.11 -2.31 1.84
N PRO A 50 1.15 -3.07 2.93
CA PRO A 50 0.57 -2.59 4.19
C PRO A 50 1.40 -1.46 4.77
N MET A 51 0.76 -0.65 5.60
CA MET A 51 1.42 0.43 6.32
C MET A 51 1.25 0.22 7.81
N THR A 52 2.18 0.76 8.58
CA THR A 52 2.17 0.65 10.02
C THR A 52 2.57 1.96 10.67
N THR A 53 2.03 2.24 11.85
CA THR A 53 2.49 3.35 12.66
C THR A 53 3.63 2.94 13.58
N GLN A 54 3.91 1.64 13.68
CA GLN A 54 5.02 1.13 14.49
C GLN A 54 6.27 1.04 13.64
N ILE A 55 6.98 2.15 13.55
CA ILE A 55 8.16 2.27 12.73
C ILE A 55 9.34 1.67 13.48
N LYS A 56 9.98 0.67 12.87
CA LYS A 56 11.09 -0.05 13.50
C LYS A 56 12.45 0.30 12.91
N GLY A 57 12.45 0.97 11.77
CA GLY A 57 13.69 1.48 11.18
C GLY A 57 14.44 0.50 10.31
N TYR A 58 13.83 -0.61 9.89
CA TYR A 58 14.61 -1.48 9.03
C TYR A 58 14.50 -1.09 7.55
N PRO A 59 15.39 -1.66 6.71
CA PRO A 59 15.67 -1.08 5.38
C PRO A 59 14.50 -0.99 4.43
N PHE A 60 13.49 -1.86 4.55
CA PHE A 60 12.37 -1.85 3.61
C PHE A 60 11.21 -0.98 4.06
N GLU A 61 11.33 -0.34 5.21
CA GLU A 61 10.34 0.64 5.63
C GLU A 61 10.59 1.95 4.93
N VAL A 62 9.53 2.52 4.35
CA VAL A 62 9.58 3.87 3.81
C VAL A 62 8.66 4.73 4.64
N VAL A 63 9.22 5.72 5.32
CA VAL A 63 8.45 6.58 6.22
C VAL A 63 7.67 7.59 5.40
N ILE A 64 6.39 7.67 5.69
CA ILE A 64 5.47 8.61 5.05
C ILE A 64 5.02 9.61 6.11
N HIS A 65 5.16 10.88 5.79
CA HIS A 65 4.77 11.95 6.70
C HIS A 65 3.35 12.38 6.36
N THR A 66 2.44 12.22 7.31
CA THR A 66 1.05 12.60 7.11
C THR A 66 0.64 13.58 8.20
N GLN A 67 -0.53 14.20 8.03
CA GLN A 67 -1.04 15.13 9.02
C GLN A 67 -1.31 14.45 10.37
N GLY A 68 -1.66 13.19 10.34
CA GLY A 68 -1.94 12.44 11.56
C GLY A 68 -0.73 11.83 12.21
N GLY A 69 0.48 12.12 11.71
CA GLY A 69 1.71 11.54 12.21
C GLY A 69 2.41 10.73 11.15
N ASN A 70 3.46 10.05 11.53
CA ASN A 70 4.26 9.28 10.60
C ASN A 70 3.80 7.84 10.55
N SER A 71 3.85 7.27 9.35
CA SER A 71 3.60 5.85 9.12
C SER A 71 4.72 5.32 8.25
N ALA A 72 4.86 4.02 8.18
CA ALA A 72 5.82 3.40 7.27
C ALA A 72 5.12 2.44 6.34
N VAL A 73 5.51 2.48 5.07
CA VAL A 73 5.12 1.48 4.09
C VAL A 73 6.07 0.30 4.23
N LEU A 74 5.52 -0.89 4.35
CA LEU A 74 6.31 -2.11 4.45
C LEU A 74 6.54 -2.64 3.04
N SER A 75 7.58 -2.14 2.38
CA SER A 75 7.76 -2.37 0.95
C SER A 75 8.18 -3.80 0.61
N ASP A 76 8.60 -4.59 1.59
CA ASP A 76 8.87 -6.01 1.36
C ASP A 76 7.63 -6.90 1.53
N GLN A 77 6.46 -6.32 1.79
CA GLN A 77 5.23 -7.09 1.95
C GLN A 77 4.23 -6.78 0.85
N VAL A 78 4.68 -6.94 -0.38
CA VAL A 78 3.83 -6.69 -1.55
C VAL A 78 2.76 -7.77 -1.62
N LYS A 79 1.50 -7.36 -1.80
CA LYS A 79 0.37 -8.26 -1.86
C LYS A 79 -0.56 -7.85 -2.99
N ASN A 80 -1.29 -8.82 -3.53
CA ASN A 80 -2.37 -8.54 -4.46
C ASN A 80 -3.68 -8.90 -3.76
N LEU A 81 -4.51 -7.90 -3.50
CA LEU A 81 -5.71 -8.06 -2.68
C LEU A 81 -6.96 -7.62 -3.43
N ASP A 82 -8.07 -8.27 -3.12
CA ASP A 82 -9.39 -7.89 -3.65
C ASP A 82 -9.87 -6.64 -2.91
N TRP A 83 -9.75 -5.49 -3.56
CA TRP A 83 -10.08 -4.23 -2.90
C TRP A 83 -11.57 -4.01 -2.75
N LYS A 84 -12.38 -4.65 -3.59
CA LYS A 84 -13.83 -4.53 -3.45
C LYS A 84 -14.33 -5.34 -2.27
N ALA A 85 -13.89 -6.58 -2.15
CA ALA A 85 -14.28 -7.44 -1.05
C ALA A 85 -13.82 -6.88 0.28
N ARG A 86 -12.66 -6.23 0.29
CA ARG A 86 -12.10 -5.64 1.50
C ARG A 86 -12.55 -4.20 1.72
N LYS A 87 -13.50 -3.73 0.92
CA LYS A 87 -14.17 -2.44 1.10
C LYS A 87 -13.18 -1.28 1.18
N ALA A 88 -12.29 -1.22 0.21
CA ALA A 88 -11.29 -0.16 0.16
C ALA A 88 -11.94 1.22 0.12
N THR A 89 -11.51 2.09 1.00
CA THR A 89 -11.96 3.48 1.03
C THR A 89 -10.76 4.41 1.04
N PRO A 90 -10.89 5.61 0.46
CA PRO A 90 -9.76 6.52 0.38
C PRO A 90 -9.36 7.04 1.75
N LYS A 91 -8.06 7.15 1.98
CA LYS A 91 -7.50 7.74 3.18
C LYS A 91 -6.62 8.94 2.84
N GLY A 92 -5.86 8.87 1.76
CA GLY A 92 -4.95 9.94 1.37
C GLY A 92 -4.11 9.53 0.18
N LYS A 93 -3.05 10.28 -0.04
CA LYS A 93 -2.10 10.02 -1.12
C LYS A 93 -0.71 10.30 -0.61
N ILE A 94 0.28 9.63 -1.21
CA ILE A 94 1.68 9.95 -0.95
C ILE A 94 2.22 10.79 -2.10
N SER A 95 3.38 11.38 -1.88
CA SER A 95 4.04 12.16 -2.93
C SER A 95 4.65 11.22 -3.97
N ILE A 96 4.94 11.80 -5.14
CA ILE A 96 5.63 11.05 -6.20
C ILE A 96 6.98 10.55 -5.70
N ASP A 97 7.70 11.38 -4.95
CA ASP A 97 9.02 10.99 -4.45
C ASP A 97 8.91 9.83 -3.47
N GLU A 98 7.91 9.85 -2.60
CA GLU A 98 7.69 8.74 -1.68
C GLU A 98 7.32 7.45 -2.42
N LEU A 99 6.48 7.57 -3.43
CA LEU A 99 6.09 6.41 -4.23
C LEU A 99 7.29 5.84 -4.98
N ASP A 100 8.13 6.72 -5.53
CA ASP A 100 9.35 6.28 -6.22
C ASP A 100 10.29 5.56 -5.27
N GLU A 101 10.38 6.02 -4.03
CA GLU A 101 11.23 5.37 -3.05
C GLU A 101 10.72 3.97 -2.72
N VAL A 102 9.41 3.80 -2.57
CA VAL A 102 8.83 2.49 -2.32
C VAL A 102 9.10 1.56 -3.50
N ARG A 103 8.86 2.06 -4.72
CA ARG A 103 9.08 1.27 -5.94
C ARG A 103 10.53 0.87 -6.09
N ALA A 104 11.46 1.77 -5.75
CA ALA A 104 12.89 1.47 -5.83
C ALA A 104 13.28 0.33 -4.89
N LYS A 105 12.75 0.34 -3.68
CA LYS A 105 13.03 -0.72 -2.72
C LYS A 105 12.46 -2.06 -3.18
N ILE A 106 11.28 -2.05 -3.75
CA ILE A 106 10.67 -3.26 -4.29
C ILE A 106 11.49 -3.79 -5.47
N ALA A 107 11.90 -2.89 -6.37
CA ALA A 107 12.69 -3.29 -7.53
C ALA A 107 14.03 -3.90 -7.09
N ALA A 108 14.65 -3.33 -6.08
CA ALA A 108 15.90 -3.89 -5.54
C ALA A 108 15.66 -5.26 -4.93
N LEU A 109 14.58 -5.40 -4.17
CA LEU A 109 14.25 -6.66 -3.53
C LEU A 109 14.03 -7.77 -4.56
N LEU A 110 13.36 -7.44 -5.66
CA LEU A 110 13.01 -8.41 -6.69
C LEU A 110 14.13 -8.59 -7.72
N GLY A 111 15.23 -7.86 -7.60
CA GLY A 111 16.33 -7.96 -8.53
C GLY A 111 16.06 -7.32 -9.89
N ILE A 112 15.09 -6.44 -9.97
CA ILE A 112 14.74 -5.76 -11.24
C ILE A 112 15.69 -4.62 -11.51
N ALA A 113 16.09 -3.91 -10.46
CA ALA A 113 17.01 -2.79 -10.61
C ALA A 113 18.43 -3.33 -10.79
N LYS A 114 19.07 -2.93 -11.88
CA LYS A 114 20.41 -3.41 -12.20
C LYS A 114 21.48 -2.63 -11.49
N THR A 115 21.30 -1.33 -11.38
CA THR A 115 22.21 -0.50 -10.64
C THR A 115 21.45 0.17 -9.54
N TYR A 116 22.10 0.21 -8.41
CA TYR A 116 21.46 0.80 -7.25
C TYR A 116 22.44 1.82 -6.70
N PRO A 117 22.05 3.05 -6.65
CA PRO A 117 22.94 4.06 -6.10
C PRO A 117 23.25 3.84 -4.65
#